data_323fa1903bc7b2690e1df8e22f61d88a
#
_entry.id   323fa1903bc7b2690e1df8e22f61d88a
#
_cell.length_a   1.000
_cell.length_b   1.000
_cell.length_c   1.000
_cell.angle_alpha   90.00
_cell.angle_beta   90.00
_cell.angle_gamma   90.00
#
_symmetry.space_group_name_H-M   'P 1'
#
loop_
_entity.id
_entity.type
_entity.pdbx_description
1 polymer ?
#
loop_
_entity_poly.entity_id
_entity_poly.type
_entity_poly.pdbx_seq_one_letter_code
_entity_poly.pdbx_strand_id
1 'polypeptide(L)'
;MVNRKILWIEDDPSLRKQMEPHLARDGFEIISVQDDAGALGLYQSLASSLVMIIADVRLHGDRERELARLNFNSRMLPFLMAINPDEAGLAVKLLDFGVRDCMVKPVSEERFMAAAHHALERAPHLAGSAGLSGPEGVGMDFLVIKSKTGELALALEWIRRKTEKNLAQGEAERFLCFVNELLLNAHEHGNLRISGEEKARLLERDTFHKEIHNREEIVDARIEIALLVNSGKVTINITDQGGGFDFQHYLSLTPRDLAEKLFSPCGRGIFLTTQYFDSVEYSKGGRSVTLIKDFGAQTGYAPQG
;
A
#
# COMPACT_ATOMS: atom_id res chain seq x y z
N MET A 1 -4.68 -21.19 -15.88
CA MET A 1 -5.02 -19.83 -15.42
C MET A 1 -4.89 -19.83 -13.92
N VAL A 2 -4.13 -18.89 -13.35
CA VAL A 2 -4.04 -18.75 -11.89
C VAL A 2 -5.41 -18.25 -11.42
N ASN A 3 -6.07 -19.01 -10.55
CA ASN A 3 -7.39 -18.66 -10.02
C ASN A 3 -7.19 -17.50 -9.02
N ARG A 4 -7.54 -16.27 -9.40
CA ARG A 4 -7.38 -15.05 -8.61
C ARG A 4 -8.54 -14.94 -7.64
N LYS A 5 -8.27 -15.11 -6.34
CA LYS A 5 -9.31 -15.14 -5.30
C LYS A 5 -9.35 -13.85 -4.50
N ILE A 6 -10.56 -13.39 -4.20
CA ILE A 6 -10.81 -12.28 -3.31
C ILE A 6 -11.48 -12.82 -2.05
N LEU A 7 -10.90 -12.56 -0.88
CA LEU A 7 -11.51 -12.85 0.40
C LEU A 7 -12.43 -11.70 0.79
N TRP A 8 -13.72 -11.98 0.99
CA TRP A 8 -14.72 -10.98 1.36
C TRP A 8 -15.27 -11.26 2.76
N ILE A 9 -15.01 -10.35 3.69
CA ILE A 9 -15.49 -10.40 5.08
C ILE A 9 -16.69 -9.49 5.19
N GLU A 10 -17.85 -10.02 5.61
CA GLU A 10 -19.12 -9.27 5.58
C GLU A 10 -20.05 -9.63 6.75
N ASP A 11 -20.73 -8.61 7.26
CA ASP A 11 -21.87 -8.77 8.16
C ASP A 11 -23.20 -8.87 7.36
N ASP A 12 -23.26 -8.15 6.24
CA ASP A 12 -24.42 -8.09 5.34
C ASP A 12 -23.98 -8.38 3.90
N PRO A 13 -24.54 -9.41 3.26
CA PRO A 13 -24.17 -9.82 1.91
C PRO A 13 -24.67 -8.87 0.80
N SER A 14 -25.36 -7.78 1.11
CA SER A 14 -26.00 -6.90 0.13
C SER A 14 -25.01 -6.29 -0.84
N LEU A 15 -23.91 -5.71 -0.34
CA LEU A 15 -22.88 -5.11 -1.20
C LEU A 15 -22.18 -6.18 -2.04
N ARG A 16 -21.82 -7.31 -1.45
CA ARG A 16 -21.18 -8.40 -2.18
C ARG A 16 -22.05 -8.91 -3.32
N LYS A 17 -23.33 -9.22 -3.05
CA LYS A 17 -24.27 -9.69 -4.08
C LYS A 17 -24.40 -8.75 -5.25
N GLN A 18 -24.29 -7.45 -5.00
CA GLN A 18 -24.31 -6.43 -6.04
C GLN A 18 -23.01 -6.42 -6.87
N MET A 19 -21.84 -6.57 -6.23
CA MET A 19 -20.53 -6.37 -6.86
C MET A 19 -19.90 -7.66 -7.40
N GLU A 20 -20.26 -8.82 -6.85
CA GLU A 20 -19.72 -10.12 -7.24
C GLU A 20 -19.82 -10.42 -8.74
N PRO A 21 -20.96 -10.14 -9.44
CA PRO A 21 -21.06 -10.39 -10.89
C PRO A 21 -20.04 -9.59 -11.71
N HIS A 22 -19.66 -8.39 -11.26
CA HIS A 22 -18.69 -7.53 -11.95
C HIS A 22 -17.26 -8.04 -11.73
N LEU A 23 -16.90 -8.37 -10.49
CA LEU A 23 -15.61 -8.98 -10.17
C LEU A 23 -15.41 -10.34 -10.86
N ALA A 24 -16.49 -11.14 -10.98
CA ALA A 24 -16.43 -12.40 -11.69
C ALA A 24 -16.17 -12.24 -13.19
N ARG A 25 -16.70 -11.18 -13.83
CA ARG A 25 -16.38 -10.84 -15.23
C ARG A 25 -14.89 -10.53 -15.42
N ASP A 26 -14.25 -9.93 -14.40
CA ASP A 26 -12.82 -9.63 -14.41
C ASP A 26 -11.95 -10.85 -14.01
N GLY A 27 -12.57 -12.02 -13.86
CA GLY A 27 -11.89 -13.28 -13.62
C GLY A 27 -11.53 -13.54 -12.16
N PHE A 28 -12.19 -12.89 -11.20
CA PHE A 28 -12.01 -13.14 -9.77
C PHE A 28 -13.02 -14.14 -9.23
N GLU A 29 -12.56 -15.01 -8.33
CA GLU A 29 -13.40 -15.90 -7.51
C GLU A 29 -13.58 -15.26 -6.14
N ILE A 30 -14.82 -15.08 -5.67
CA ILE A 30 -15.12 -14.49 -4.37
C ILE A 30 -15.30 -15.61 -3.34
N ILE A 31 -14.58 -15.47 -2.22
CA ILE A 31 -14.74 -16.34 -1.05
C ILE A 31 -15.22 -15.47 0.11
N SER A 32 -16.46 -15.65 0.53
CA SER A 32 -17.04 -14.85 1.61
C SER A 32 -17.00 -15.56 2.96
N VAL A 33 -16.80 -14.76 4.01
CA VAL A 33 -16.85 -15.20 5.42
C VAL A 33 -17.57 -14.13 6.25
N GLN A 34 -18.20 -14.57 7.34
CA GLN A 34 -18.95 -13.68 8.23
C GLN A 34 -18.15 -13.25 9.47
N ASP A 35 -17.06 -13.95 9.79
CA ASP A 35 -16.24 -13.68 10.96
C ASP A 35 -14.74 -13.58 10.63
N ASP A 36 -14.03 -12.86 11.49
CA ASP A 36 -12.62 -12.58 11.30
C ASP A 36 -11.73 -13.81 11.60
N ALA A 37 -12.18 -14.70 12.48
CA ALA A 37 -11.47 -15.94 12.78
C ALA A 37 -11.49 -16.90 11.58
N GLY A 38 -12.64 -17.01 10.91
CA GLY A 38 -12.78 -17.73 9.64
C GLY A 38 -11.93 -17.09 8.54
N ALA A 39 -11.89 -15.75 8.50
CA ALA A 39 -11.07 -15.02 7.54
C ALA A 39 -9.58 -15.34 7.72
N LEU A 40 -9.05 -15.33 8.94
CA LEU A 40 -7.65 -15.64 9.20
C LEU A 40 -7.30 -17.10 8.81
N GLY A 41 -8.15 -18.05 9.12
CA GLY A 41 -7.96 -19.46 8.74
C GLY A 41 -7.95 -19.65 7.22
N LEU A 42 -8.89 -19.03 6.50
CA LEU A 42 -8.94 -19.04 5.05
C LEU A 42 -7.75 -18.31 4.42
N TYR A 43 -7.36 -17.17 4.97
CA TYR A 43 -6.18 -16.47 4.52
C TYR A 43 -4.95 -17.39 4.55
N GLN A 44 -4.70 -18.08 5.66
CA GLN A 44 -3.57 -19.02 5.79
C GLN A 44 -3.61 -20.15 4.76
N SER A 45 -4.79 -20.69 4.48
CA SER A 45 -4.96 -21.80 3.54
C SER A 45 -4.91 -21.38 2.07
N LEU A 46 -5.29 -20.16 1.75
CA LEU A 46 -5.46 -19.66 0.38
C LEU A 46 -4.40 -18.60 -0.01
N ALA A 47 -3.42 -18.31 0.85
CA ALA A 47 -2.48 -17.21 0.72
C ALA A 47 -1.81 -17.07 -0.67
N SER A 48 -1.55 -18.20 -1.35
CA SER A 48 -0.92 -18.20 -2.69
C SER A 48 -1.85 -17.81 -3.83
N SER A 49 -3.17 -17.88 -3.62
CA SER A 49 -4.19 -17.57 -4.63
C SER A 49 -4.99 -16.29 -4.33
N LEU A 50 -4.89 -15.77 -3.10
CA LEU A 50 -5.52 -14.52 -2.73
C LEU A 50 -4.80 -13.34 -3.37
N VAL A 51 -5.57 -12.43 -3.94
CA VAL A 51 -5.07 -11.22 -4.59
C VAL A 51 -5.58 -9.94 -3.90
N MET A 52 -6.65 -10.02 -3.11
CA MET A 52 -7.23 -8.89 -2.39
C MET A 52 -8.10 -9.37 -1.23
N ILE A 53 -8.24 -8.53 -0.21
CA ILE A 53 -9.21 -8.69 0.87
C ILE A 53 -10.19 -7.51 0.81
N ILE A 54 -11.49 -7.79 0.91
CA ILE A 54 -12.54 -6.80 1.04
C ILE A 54 -13.21 -7.00 2.40
N ALA A 55 -13.33 -5.95 3.19
CA ALA A 55 -14.06 -5.99 4.45
C ALA A 55 -15.27 -5.06 4.40
N ASP A 56 -16.46 -5.64 4.57
CA ASP A 56 -17.75 -4.97 4.65
C ASP A 56 -18.40 -5.33 5.98
N VAL A 57 -17.84 -4.80 7.05
CA VAL A 57 -18.21 -5.14 8.42
C VAL A 57 -18.45 -3.90 9.25
N ARG A 58 -19.26 -4.04 10.29
CA ARG A 58 -19.41 -3.00 11.31
C ARG A 58 -18.21 -3.03 12.26
N LEU A 59 -17.63 -1.83 12.46
CA LEU A 59 -16.47 -1.64 13.33
C LEU A 59 -16.96 -1.44 14.78
N HIS A 60 -16.96 -2.51 15.56
CA HIS A 60 -17.30 -2.46 16.98
C HIS A 60 -16.49 -3.46 17.81
N GLY A 61 -16.21 -3.12 19.05
CA GLY A 61 -15.47 -3.99 19.98
C GLY A 61 -14.03 -4.23 19.53
N ASP A 62 -13.60 -5.49 19.51
CA ASP A 62 -12.23 -5.90 19.14
C ASP A 62 -12.03 -6.09 17.62
N ARG A 63 -13.05 -5.89 16.83
CA ARG A 63 -13.03 -6.15 15.38
C ARG A 63 -12.00 -5.30 14.63
N GLU A 64 -11.78 -4.07 15.07
CA GLU A 64 -10.70 -3.23 14.55
C GLU A 64 -9.34 -3.92 14.68
N ARG A 65 -9.07 -4.55 15.86
CA ARG A 65 -7.80 -5.26 16.11
C ARG A 65 -7.68 -6.55 15.30
N GLU A 66 -8.77 -7.25 15.10
CA GLU A 66 -8.79 -8.49 14.33
C GLU A 66 -8.55 -8.25 12.84
N LEU A 67 -9.21 -7.22 12.29
CA LEU A 67 -8.96 -6.77 10.91
C LEU A 67 -7.53 -6.24 10.75
N ALA A 68 -7.01 -5.53 11.75
CA ALA A 68 -5.61 -5.12 11.76
C ALA A 68 -4.66 -6.33 11.70
N ARG A 69 -4.90 -7.36 12.52
CA ARG A 69 -4.11 -8.61 12.48
C ARG A 69 -4.19 -9.30 11.14
N LEU A 70 -5.37 -9.36 10.52
CA LEU A 70 -5.54 -9.93 9.21
C LEU A 70 -4.75 -9.14 8.16
N ASN A 71 -4.84 -7.81 8.18
CA ASN A 71 -4.07 -6.94 7.29
C ASN A 71 -2.56 -7.11 7.48
N PHE A 72 -2.08 -7.20 8.72
CA PHE A 72 -0.68 -7.47 9.02
C PHE A 72 -0.19 -8.84 8.48
N ASN A 73 -1.04 -9.86 8.56
CA ASN A 73 -0.69 -11.19 8.07
C ASN A 73 -0.83 -11.33 6.55
N SER A 74 -1.49 -10.39 5.88
CA SER A 74 -1.85 -10.52 4.46
C SER A 74 -0.72 -10.23 3.47
N ARG A 75 0.53 -10.26 3.89
CA ARG A 75 1.70 -10.13 3.00
C ARG A 75 1.55 -9.02 1.96
N MET A 76 1.01 -7.87 2.38
CA MET A 76 0.77 -6.70 1.52
C MET A 76 -0.35 -6.89 0.47
N LEU A 77 -1.25 -7.85 0.66
CA LEU A 77 -2.45 -7.89 -0.17
C LEU A 77 -3.24 -6.58 -0.05
N PRO A 78 -3.78 -6.08 -1.15
CA PRO A 78 -4.70 -4.95 -1.10
C PRO A 78 -5.83 -5.23 -0.12
N PHE A 79 -6.12 -4.26 0.72
CA PHE A 79 -7.18 -4.35 1.72
C PHE A 79 -8.16 -3.19 1.52
N LEU A 80 -9.33 -3.50 0.96
CA LEU A 80 -10.37 -2.53 0.66
C LEU A 80 -11.48 -2.63 1.71
N MET A 81 -11.83 -1.50 2.34
CA MET A 81 -12.92 -1.47 3.32
C MET A 81 -14.13 -0.69 2.81
N ALA A 82 -15.31 -1.24 3.04
CA ALA A 82 -16.59 -0.54 2.91
C ALA A 82 -17.13 -0.25 4.31
N ILE A 83 -17.22 1.03 4.67
CA ILE A 83 -17.65 1.50 5.99
C ILE A 83 -18.98 2.24 5.91
N ASN A 84 -19.73 2.24 7.02
CA ASN A 84 -20.97 3.00 7.08
C ASN A 84 -20.68 4.49 7.36
N PRO A 85 -21.58 5.42 7.01
CA PRO A 85 -21.35 6.86 7.21
C PRO A 85 -21.10 7.26 8.67
N ASP A 86 -21.74 6.58 9.61
CA ASP A 86 -21.56 6.77 11.07
C ASP A 86 -20.19 6.30 11.58
N GLU A 87 -19.49 5.48 10.81
CA GLU A 87 -18.17 4.95 11.13
C GLU A 87 -17.01 5.73 10.45
N ALA A 88 -17.32 6.77 9.67
CA ALA A 88 -16.31 7.54 8.95
C ALA A 88 -15.20 8.12 9.86
N GLY A 89 -15.51 8.46 11.10
CA GLY A 89 -14.52 8.89 12.10
C GLY A 89 -13.54 7.79 12.52
N LEU A 90 -13.92 6.51 12.38
CA LEU A 90 -13.06 5.37 12.67
C LEU A 90 -12.10 5.07 11.50
N ALA A 91 -12.41 5.53 10.29
CA ALA A 91 -11.55 5.34 9.13
C ALA A 91 -10.12 5.87 9.37
N VAL A 92 -9.97 6.96 10.14
CA VAL A 92 -8.65 7.48 10.54
C VAL A 92 -7.87 6.42 11.34
N LYS A 93 -8.52 5.73 12.29
CA LYS A 93 -7.87 4.66 13.06
C LYS A 93 -7.50 3.45 12.20
N LEU A 94 -8.32 3.13 11.18
CA LEU A 94 -8.03 2.03 10.26
C LEU A 94 -6.79 2.28 9.42
N LEU A 95 -6.48 3.56 9.15
CA LEU A 95 -5.23 3.94 8.48
C LEU A 95 -4.02 3.60 9.36
N ASP A 96 -4.11 3.75 10.69
CA ASP A 96 -3.06 3.35 11.63
C ASP A 96 -2.80 1.83 11.56
N PHE A 97 -3.81 1.07 11.18
CA PHE A 97 -3.71 -0.38 10.97
C PHE A 97 -3.31 -0.78 9.53
N GLY A 98 -2.95 0.20 8.68
CA GLY A 98 -2.47 -0.06 7.33
C GLY A 98 -3.56 -0.29 6.29
N VAL A 99 -4.84 -0.14 6.62
CA VAL A 99 -5.93 -0.11 5.65
C VAL A 99 -5.82 1.18 4.85
N ARG A 100 -5.71 1.09 3.53
CA ARG A 100 -5.41 2.25 2.67
C ARG A 100 -6.55 2.67 1.78
N ASP A 101 -7.40 1.73 1.44
CA ASP A 101 -8.51 1.95 0.55
C ASP A 101 -9.83 1.76 1.31
N CYS A 102 -10.54 2.88 1.54
CA CYS A 102 -11.83 2.90 2.21
C CYS A 102 -12.89 3.53 1.32
N MET A 103 -14.09 3.00 1.38
CA MET A 103 -15.28 3.57 0.75
C MET A 103 -16.38 3.77 1.78
N VAL A 104 -17.12 4.87 1.68
CA VAL A 104 -18.32 5.09 2.51
C VAL A 104 -19.55 4.66 1.74
N LYS A 105 -20.38 3.85 2.35
CA LYS A 105 -21.68 3.43 1.83
C LYS A 105 -22.65 4.62 1.76
N PRO A 106 -23.57 4.68 0.78
CA PRO A 106 -23.74 3.73 -0.31
C PRO A 106 -22.65 3.87 -1.38
N VAL A 107 -22.17 2.74 -1.91
CA VAL A 107 -21.13 2.69 -2.93
C VAL A 107 -21.75 2.35 -4.28
N SER A 108 -21.50 3.18 -5.29
CA SER A 108 -21.90 2.85 -6.68
C SER A 108 -20.96 1.79 -7.26
N GLU A 109 -21.43 1.02 -8.24
CA GLU A 109 -20.65 0.04 -8.99
C GLU A 109 -19.34 0.63 -9.52
N GLU A 110 -19.41 1.77 -10.22
CA GLU A 110 -18.26 2.45 -10.78
C GLU A 110 -17.19 2.77 -9.72
N ARG A 111 -17.61 3.34 -8.60
CA ARG A 111 -16.70 3.69 -7.51
C ARG A 111 -16.08 2.46 -6.86
N PHE A 112 -16.87 1.40 -6.69
CA PHE A 112 -16.38 0.15 -6.12
C PHE A 112 -15.33 -0.49 -7.04
N MET A 113 -15.65 -0.67 -8.32
CA MET A 113 -14.74 -1.29 -9.29
C MET A 113 -13.47 -0.47 -9.47
N ALA A 114 -13.57 0.86 -9.54
CA ALA A 114 -12.41 1.74 -9.59
C ALA A 114 -11.52 1.58 -8.35
N ALA A 115 -12.09 1.53 -7.15
CA ALA A 115 -11.33 1.32 -5.91
C ALA A 115 -10.69 -0.08 -5.85
N ALA A 116 -11.41 -1.12 -6.27
CA ALA A 116 -10.90 -2.49 -6.29
C ALA A 116 -9.74 -2.64 -7.29
N HIS A 117 -9.87 -2.10 -8.51
CA HIS A 117 -8.79 -2.09 -9.48
C HIS A 117 -7.59 -1.30 -8.97
N HIS A 118 -7.81 -0.10 -8.47
CA HIS A 118 -6.74 0.72 -7.88
C HIS A 118 -6.01 0.02 -6.74
N ALA A 119 -6.74 -0.67 -5.85
CA ALA A 119 -6.13 -1.44 -4.77
C ALA A 119 -5.28 -2.60 -5.30
N LEU A 120 -5.76 -3.31 -6.33
CA LEU A 120 -5.02 -4.40 -6.98
C LEU A 120 -3.76 -3.94 -7.68
N GLU A 121 -3.78 -2.75 -8.27
CA GLU A 121 -2.62 -2.15 -8.96
C GLU A 121 -1.49 -1.81 -8.01
N ARG A 122 -1.84 -1.37 -6.83
CA ARG A 122 -0.88 -0.98 -5.79
C ARG A 122 -0.32 -2.18 -5.02
N ALA A 123 -0.82 -3.38 -5.28
CA ALA A 123 -0.28 -4.60 -4.70
C ALA A 123 1.13 -4.85 -5.25
N PRO A 124 2.14 -5.07 -4.40
CA PRO A 124 3.44 -5.48 -4.88
C PRO A 124 3.31 -6.82 -5.60
N HIS A 125 3.70 -6.85 -6.87
CA HIS A 125 3.73 -8.08 -7.65
C HIS A 125 4.84 -9.00 -7.11
N LEU A 126 4.46 -9.99 -6.31
CA LEU A 126 5.34 -10.98 -5.70
C LEU A 126 5.81 -12.07 -6.70
N ALA A 127 5.91 -11.76 -7.98
CA ALA A 127 6.34 -12.71 -9.00
C ALA A 127 7.69 -12.33 -9.58
N GLY A 128 8.72 -13.08 -9.23
CA GLY A 128 9.96 -13.19 -10.00
C GLY A 128 11.14 -12.37 -9.51
N SER A 129 11.86 -12.87 -8.52
CA SER A 129 13.15 -12.34 -8.10
C SER A 129 14.26 -12.71 -9.06
N ALA A 130 14.56 -11.85 -10.04
CA ALA A 130 15.88 -11.85 -10.69
C ALA A 130 16.76 -10.86 -9.91
N GLY A 131 17.95 -11.31 -9.49
CA GLY A 131 18.81 -10.59 -8.55
C GLY A 131 19.18 -9.18 -8.99
N LEU A 132 18.73 -8.22 -8.23
CA LEU A 132 19.24 -6.85 -8.27
C LEU A 132 20.43 -6.77 -7.31
N SER A 133 21.62 -6.46 -7.83
CA SER A 133 22.83 -6.17 -7.05
C SER A 133 23.12 -4.68 -7.23
N GLY A 134 22.93 -3.91 -6.17
CA GLY A 134 23.47 -2.55 -6.11
C GLY A 134 24.90 -2.56 -5.57
N PRO A 135 25.72 -1.51 -5.79
CA PRO A 135 27.03 -1.40 -5.18
C PRO A 135 26.91 -1.39 -3.65
N GLU A 136 27.62 -2.29 -3.00
CA GLU A 136 27.68 -2.36 -1.54
C GLU A 136 28.70 -1.32 -1.03
N GLY A 137 28.20 -0.32 -0.32
CA GLY A 137 29.02 0.63 0.44
C GLY A 137 29.04 0.28 1.92
N VAL A 138 30.05 0.76 2.65
CA VAL A 138 30.18 0.52 4.09
C VAL A 138 28.99 1.13 4.82
N GLY A 139 28.02 0.29 5.19
CA GLY A 139 26.86 0.64 6.00
C GLY A 139 25.64 1.18 5.27
N MET A 140 25.72 1.51 3.97
CA MET A 140 24.60 2.01 3.18
C MET A 140 24.49 1.25 1.86
N ASP A 141 23.33 0.71 1.59
CA ASP A 141 23.00 0.02 0.36
C ASP A 141 22.34 0.98 -0.64
N PHE A 142 22.67 0.85 -1.93
CA PHE A 142 22.13 1.68 -3.00
C PHE A 142 21.50 0.83 -4.09
N LEU A 143 20.39 1.30 -4.62
CA LEU A 143 19.71 0.70 -5.75
C LEU A 143 19.22 1.80 -6.69
N VAL A 144 19.44 1.62 -7.99
CA VAL A 144 18.88 2.49 -9.03
C VAL A 144 18.03 1.64 -9.96
N ILE A 145 16.77 2.00 -10.11
CA ILE A 145 15.82 1.30 -10.98
C ILE A 145 15.31 2.24 -12.08
N LYS A 146 14.85 1.67 -13.18
CA LYS A 146 14.04 2.42 -14.14
C LYS A 146 12.68 2.68 -13.54
N SER A 147 12.08 3.82 -13.90
CA SER A 147 10.74 4.18 -13.44
C SER A 147 9.67 3.40 -14.24
N LYS A 148 9.58 2.12 -13.96
CA LYS A 148 8.63 1.17 -14.57
C LYS A 148 7.99 0.32 -13.49
N THR A 149 6.71 0.01 -13.63
CA THR A 149 5.91 -0.74 -12.63
C THR A 149 6.59 -2.06 -12.20
N GLY A 150 7.13 -2.82 -13.16
CA GLY A 150 7.85 -4.07 -12.86
C GLY A 150 9.12 -3.87 -12.03
N GLU A 151 9.84 -2.78 -12.22
CA GLU A 151 11.06 -2.45 -11.49
C GLU A 151 10.78 -2.01 -10.04
N LEU A 152 9.63 -1.37 -9.80
CA LEU A 152 9.19 -1.00 -8.44
C LEU A 152 8.99 -2.25 -7.56
N ALA A 153 8.40 -3.30 -8.11
CA ALA A 153 8.21 -4.57 -7.41
C ALA A 153 9.56 -5.22 -7.02
N LEU A 154 10.54 -5.16 -7.95
CA LEU A 154 11.89 -5.66 -7.68
C LEU A 154 12.60 -4.83 -6.60
N ALA A 155 12.42 -3.51 -6.59
CA ALA A 155 12.96 -2.63 -5.56
C ALA A 155 12.38 -2.94 -4.18
N LEU A 156 11.06 -3.17 -4.08
CA LEU A 156 10.41 -3.57 -2.83
C LEU A 156 10.95 -4.90 -2.30
N GLU A 157 11.14 -5.88 -3.18
CA GLU A 157 11.70 -7.17 -2.80
C GLU A 157 13.16 -7.02 -2.31
N TRP A 158 13.94 -6.15 -2.96
CA TRP A 158 15.30 -5.85 -2.52
C TRP A 158 15.31 -5.20 -1.12
N ILE A 159 14.44 -4.21 -0.88
CA ILE A 159 14.29 -3.55 0.43
C ILE A 159 13.85 -4.59 1.47
N ARG A 160 12.88 -5.44 1.15
CA ARG A 160 12.41 -6.51 2.05
C ARG A 160 13.56 -7.39 2.52
N ARG A 161 14.39 -7.90 1.61
CA ARG A 161 15.52 -8.77 1.93
C ARG A 161 16.55 -8.10 2.83
N LYS A 162 16.76 -6.80 2.66
CA LYS A 162 17.71 -6.02 3.47
C LYS A 162 17.17 -5.71 4.87
N THR A 163 15.85 -5.62 5.03
CA THR A 163 15.23 -5.21 6.29
C THR A 163 14.66 -6.37 7.11
N GLU A 164 14.26 -7.48 6.50
CA GLU A 164 13.54 -8.58 7.15
C GLU A 164 14.23 -9.17 8.40
N LYS A 165 15.55 -9.19 8.43
CA LYS A 165 16.32 -9.72 9.57
C LYS A 165 16.37 -8.76 10.77
N ASN A 166 16.05 -7.48 10.54
CA ASN A 166 16.16 -6.41 11.52
C ASN A 166 14.80 -5.94 12.03
N LEU A 167 13.71 -6.44 11.44
CA LEU A 167 12.35 -6.04 11.76
C LEU A 167 11.56 -7.25 12.29
N ALA A 168 10.71 -7.00 13.29
CA ALA A 168 9.78 -8.01 13.75
C ALA A 168 8.78 -8.37 12.62
N GLN A 169 8.31 -9.62 12.63
CA GLN A 169 7.28 -10.04 11.70
C GLN A 169 6.03 -9.17 11.87
N GLY A 170 5.48 -8.65 10.77
CA GLY A 170 4.38 -7.68 10.76
C GLY A 170 4.86 -6.23 10.65
N GLU A 171 5.96 -5.83 11.30
CA GLU A 171 6.52 -4.50 11.12
C GLU A 171 7.22 -4.35 9.76
N ALA A 172 7.86 -5.42 9.27
CA ALA A 172 8.48 -5.43 7.95
C ALA A 172 7.44 -5.17 6.85
N GLU A 173 6.29 -5.84 6.91
CA GLU A 173 5.22 -5.67 5.94
C GLU A 173 4.63 -4.25 6.00
N ARG A 174 4.41 -3.73 7.21
CA ARG A 174 3.92 -2.37 7.41
C ARG A 174 4.89 -1.34 6.86
N PHE A 175 6.17 -1.48 7.15
CA PHE A 175 7.23 -0.64 6.62
C PHE A 175 7.22 -0.66 5.07
N LEU A 176 7.24 -1.85 4.46
CA LEU A 176 7.24 -2.00 3.01
C LEU A 176 5.99 -1.43 2.35
N CYS A 177 4.85 -1.50 3.02
CA CYS A 177 3.62 -0.91 2.54
C CYS A 177 3.75 0.61 2.38
N PHE A 178 4.33 1.32 3.37
CA PHE A 178 4.57 2.77 3.27
C PHE A 178 5.67 3.11 2.26
N VAL A 179 6.72 2.30 2.18
CA VAL A 179 7.76 2.48 1.17
C VAL A 179 7.19 2.33 -0.24
N ASN A 180 6.30 1.36 -0.47
CA ASN A 180 5.63 1.19 -1.76
C ASN A 180 4.83 2.42 -2.17
N GLU A 181 4.11 3.06 -1.24
CA GLU A 181 3.42 4.33 -1.50
C GLU A 181 4.36 5.40 -2.05
N LEU A 182 5.53 5.51 -1.45
CA LEU A 182 6.50 6.54 -1.86
C LEU A 182 7.17 6.19 -3.18
N LEU A 183 7.42 4.91 -3.44
CA LEU A 183 7.91 4.46 -4.75
C LEU A 183 6.87 4.73 -5.84
N LEU A 184 5.59 4.47 -5.58
CA LEU A 184 4.51 4.82 -6.50
C LEU A 184 4.39 6.34 -6.69
N ASN A 185 4.52 7.14 -5.63
CA ASN A 185 4.53 8.60 -5.75
C ASN A 185 5.69 9.09 -6.61
N ALA A 186 6.90 8.55 -6.39
CA ALA A 186 8.08 8.87 -7.19
C ALA A 186 7.91 8.48 -8.66
N HIS A 187 7.27 7.34 -8.91
CA HIS A 187 6.97 6.85 -10.26
C HIS A 187 5.88 7.68 -10.94
N GLU A 188 4.66 7.66 -10.38
CA GLU A 188 3.46 8.21 -11.00
C GLU A 188 3.48 9.75 -11.04
N HIS A 189 3.66 10.36 -9.86
CA HIS A 189 3.62 11.83 -9.72
C HIS A 189 4.95 12.48 -10.04
N GLY A 190 6.07 11.86 -9.62
CA GLY A 190 7.40 12.34 -9.91
C GLY A 190 7.73 12.18 -11.38
N ASN A 191 8.13 10.99 -11.79
CA ASN A 191 8.71 10.72 -13.10
C ASN A 191 7.69 10.76 -14.24
N LEU A 192 6.52 10.11 -14.09
CA LEU A 192 5.48 10.11 -15.12
C LEU A 192 4.63 11.39 -15.13
N ARG A 193 4.77 12.26 -14.13
CA ARG A 193 4.09 13.55 -14.02
C ARG A 193 2.57 13.47 -14.12
N ILE A 194 1.97 12.42 -13.58
CA ILE A 194 0.52 12.28 -13.48
C ILE A 194 0.06 13.05 -12.26
N SER A 195 -0.70 14.13 -12.45
CA SER A 195 -1.26 14.87 -11.31
C SER A 195 -2.33 14.05 -10.59
N GLY A 196 -2.62 14.40 -9.32
CA GLY A 196 -3.67 13.75 -8.56
C GLY A 196 -5.05 13.86 -9.21
N GLU A 197 -5.38 15.02 -9.79
CA GLU A 197 -6.63 15.22 -10.51
C GLU A 197 -6.68 14.42 -11.81
N GLU A 198 -5.55 14.31 -12.51
CA GLU A 198 -5.45 13.49 -13.70
C GLU A 198 -5.61 12.02 -13.37
N LYS A 199 -4.95 11.53 -12.32
CA LYS A 199 -5.09 10.16 -11.82
C LYS A 199 -6.55 9.84 -11.51
N ALA A 200 -7.26 10.72 -10.78
CA ALA A 200 -8.67 10.53 -10.47
C ALA A 200 -9.52 10.38 -11.74
N ARG A 201 -9.33 11.27 -12.73
CA ARG A 201 -10.05 11.20 -14.02
C ARG A 201 -9.73 9.94 -14.82
N LEU A 202 -8.47 9.48 -14.79
CA LEU A 202 -8.05 8.27 -15.49
C LEU A 202 -8.64 7.01 -14.85
N LEU A 203 -8.73 6.98 -13.52
CA LEU A 203 -9.38 5.92 -12.75
C LEU A 203 -10.88 5.86 -13.02
N GLU A 204 -11.57 7.01 -13.03
CA GLU A 204 -13.00 7.09 -13.38
C GLU A 204 -13.30 6.53 -14.79
N ARG A 205 -12.34 6.65 -15.71
CA ARG A 205 -12.48 6.18 -17.10
C ARG A 205 -11.92 4.78 -17.35
N ASP A 206 -11.42 4.12 -16.31
CA ASP A 206 -10.72 2.82 -16.43
C ASP A 206 -9.59 2.82 -17.47
N THR A 207 -8.86 3.94 -17.57
CA THR A 207 -7.77 4.12 -18.52
C THR A 207 -6.41 4.34 -17.85
N PHE A 208 -6.36 4.28 -16.52
CA PHE A 208 -5.15 4.60 -15.75
C PHE A 208 -3.97 3.70 -16.12
N HIS A 209 -4.16 2.38 -16.17
CA HIS A 209 -3.08 1.44 -16.56
C HIS A 209 -2.55 1.68 -17.96
N LYS A 210 -3.47 1.93 -18.89
CA LYS A 210 -3.07 2.20 -20.27
C LYS A 210 -2.21 3.46 -20.33
N GLU A 211 -2.56 4.48 -19.55
CA GLU A 211 -1.79 5.72 -19.50
C GLU A 211 -0.43 5.52 -18.83
N ILE A 212 -0.36 4.77 -17.72
CA ILE A 212 0.91 4.39 -17.10
C ILE A 212 1.81 3.70 -18.11
N HIS A 213 1.32 2.66 -18.77
CA HIS A 213 2.08 1.91 -19.76
C HIS A 213 2.58 2.82 -20.89
N ASN A 214 1.73 3.67 -21.44
CA ASN A 214 2.10 4.61 -22.51
C ASN A 214 3.23 5.55 -22.05
N ARG A 215 3.15 6.09 -20.84
CA ARG A 215 4.17 7.00 -20.31
C ARG A 215 5.48 6.27 -20.00
N GLU A 216 5.41 5.05 -19.48
CA GLU A 216 6.58 4.20 -19.24
C GLU A 216 7.38 3.88 -20.53
N GLU A 217 6.74 3.86 -21.68
CA GLU A 217 7.42 3.67 -22.96
C GLU A 217 8.14 4.93 -23.47
N ILE A 218 7.69 6.11 -23.05
CA ILE A 218 8.21 7.40 -23.51
C ILE A 218 9.24 7.98 -22.51
N VAL A 219 9.01 7.77 -21.21
CA VAL A 219 9.81 8.38 -20.15
C VAL A 219 10.98 7.48 -19.76
N ASP A 220 12.19 7.89 -20.10
CA ASP A 220 13.42 7.23 -19.62
C ASP A 220 13.90 7.92 -18.33
N ALA A 221 13.19 7.67 -17.24
CA ALA A 221 13.54 8.20 -15.92
C ALA A 221 13.89 7.07 -14.95
N ARG A 222 14.56 7.45 -13.85
CA ARG A 222 15.04 6.52 -12.82
C ARG A 222 14.56 6.94 -11.44
N ILE A 223 14.55 5.96 -10.54
CA ILE A 223 14.36 6.17 -9.11
C ILE A 223 15.61 5.65 -8.41
N GLU A 224 16.21 6.49 -7.58
CA GLU A 224 17.37 6.17 -6.76
C GLU A 224 16.90 5.88 -5.34
N ILE A 225 17.38 4.78 -4.77
CA ILE A 225 17.03 4.32 -3.43
C ILE A 225 18.33 4.12 -2.66
N ALA A 226 18.46 4.79 -1.51
CA ALA A 226 19.53 4.55 -0.54
C ALA A 226 18.92 4.00 0.74
N LEU A 227 19.47 2.90 1.26
CA LEU A 227 18.97 2.18 2.42
C LEU A 227 20.10 1.96 3.43
N LEU A 228 19.88 2.37 4.67
CA LEU A 228 20.76 2.09 5.79
C LEU A 228 19.96 1.37 6.87
N VAL A 229 20.43 0.18 7.25
CA VAL A 229 19.85 -0.61 8.34
C VAL A 229 20.89 -0.76 9.42
N ASN A 230 20.62 -0.25 10.61
CA ASN A 230 21.55 -0.28 11.73
C ASN A 230 20.82 -0.48 13.06
N SER A 231 21.10 -1.58 13.76
CA SER A 231 20.64 -1.85 15.15
C SER A 231 19.14 -1.58 15.39
N GLY A 232 18.28 -2.03 14.47
CA GLY A 232 16.84 -1.82 14.57
C GLY A 232 16.34 -0.48 14.03
N LYS A 233 17.24 0.38 13.56
CA LYS A 233 16.87 1.63 12.88
C LYS A 233 17.04 1.49 11.38
N VAL A 234 16.03 1.88 10.64
CA VAL A 234 16.04 1.90 9.17
C VAL A 234 15.93 3.34 8.69
N THR A 235 16.89 3.73 7.85
CA THR A 235 16.84 5.00 7.10
C THR A 235 16.74 4.68 5.62
N ILE A 236 15.76 5.23 4.95
CA ILE A 236 15.59 5.07 3.50
C ILE A 236 15.43 6.43 2.84
N ASN A 237 16.15 6.64 1.75
CA ASN A 237 15.99 7.80 0.88
C ASN A 237 15.52 7.33 -0.49
N ILE A 238 14.50 7.99 -1.03
CA ILE A 238 13.96 7.75 -2.37
C ILE A 238 14.02 9.05 -3.13
N THR A 239 14.65 9.05 -4.30
CA THR A 239 14.81 10.23 -5.17
C THR A 239 14.33 9.91 -6.58
N ASP A 240 13.43 10.74 -7.11
CA ASP A 240 12.98 10.72 -8.49
C ASP A 240 13.63 11.83 -9.35
N GLN A 241 13.37 11.80 -10.65
CA GLN A 241 13.87 12.75 -11.64
C GLN A 241 12.77 13.70 -12.17
N GLY A 242 11.63 13.75 -11.50
CA GLY A 242 10.49 14.55 -11.89
C GLY A 242 10.62 16.03 -11.57
N GLY A 243 9.48 16.72 -11.59
CA GLY A 243 9.42 18.17 -11.32
C GLY A 243 9.40 18.54 -9.84
N GLY A 244 9.18 17.56 -8.97
CA GLY A 244 8.90 17.79 -7.55
C GLY A 244 7.46 18.29 -7.31
N PHE A 245 7.16 18.64 -6.07
CA PHE A 245 5.82 19.13 -5.66
C PHE A 245 5.89 19.95 -4.37
N ASP A 246 4.83 20.71 -4.10
CA ASP A 246 4.69 21.42 -2.83
C ASP A 246 4.30 20.46 -1.70
N PHE A 247 5.30 19.87 -1.06
CA PHE A 247 5.13 18.94 0.05
C PHE A 247 4.72 19.64 1.36
N GLN A 248 4.95 20.93 1.52
CA GLN A 248 4.63 21.65 2.75
C GLN A 248 3.12 21.68 3.00
N HIS A 249 2.33 21.82 1.94
CA HIS A 249 0.89 21.72 2.03
C HIS A 249 0.43 20.37 2.64
N TYR A 250 1.06 19.26 2.27
CA TYR A 250 0.70 17.94 2.78
C TYR A 250 1.19 17.67 4.20
N LEU A 251 2.35 18.25 4.58
CA LEU A 251 2.87 18.15 5.95
C LEU A 251 2.06 18.97 6.95
N SER A 252 1.37 20.01 6.50
CA SER A 252 0.54 20.89 7.34
C SER A 252 -0.90 20.39 7.54
N LEU A 253 -1.32 19.28 6.89
CA LEU A 253 -2.67 18.74 7.02
C LEU A 253 -2.93 18.25 8.44
N THR A 254 -4.07 18.63 8.99
CA THR A 254 -4.54 18.12 10.29
C THR A 254 -5.32 16.80 10.10
N PRO A 255 -5.52 16.01 11.17
CA PRO A 255 -6.38 14.82 11.11
C PRO A 255 -7.82 15.13 10.62
N ARG A 256 -8.31 16.36 10.85
CA ARG A 256 -9.63 16.80 10.37
C ARG A 256 -9.62 17.02 8.86
N ASP A 257 -8.59 17.69 8.34
CA ASP A 257 -8.44 17.91 6.89
C ASP A 257 -8.32 16.57 6.17
N LEU A 258 -7.71 15.58 6.85
CA LEU A 258 -7.58 14.23 6.33
C LEU A 258 -8.92 13.50 6.28
N ALA A 259 -9.76 13.64 7.31
CA ALA A 259 -11.08 13.02 7.33
C ALA A 259 -11.92 13.47 6.13
N GLU A 260 -11.82 14.74 5.72
CA GLU A 260 -12.47 15.27 4.52
C GLU A 260 -11.82 14.73 3.22
N LYS A 261 -10.50 14.48 3.23
CA LYS A 261 -9.74 13.95 2.08
C LYS A 261 -9.65 12.41 2.04
N LEU A 262 -10.13 11.69 3.07
CA LEU A 262 -10.15 10.22 3.11
C LEU A 262 -10.84 9.59 1.90
N PHE A 263 -11.75 10.32 1.29
CA PHE A 263 -12.52 9.89 0.13
C PHE A 263 -11.91 10.35 -1.20
N SER A 264 -10.78 11.09 -1.14
CA SER A 264 -10.02 11.45 -2.33
C SER A 264 -8.99 10.37 -2.63
N PRO A 265 -8.85 9.88 -3.87
CA PRO A 265 -7.82 8.92 -4.24
C PRO A 265 -6.40 9.48 -4.13
N CYS A 266 -6.23 10.78 -3.86
CA CYS A 266 -4.96 11.48 -3.90
C CYS A 266 -4.63 12.17 -2.57
N GLY A 267 -3.36 12.15 -2.15
CA GLY A 267 -2.82 12.92 -1.01
C GLY A 267 -2.83 12.22 0.35
N ARG A 268 -3.40 11.02 0.46
CA ARG A 268 -3.40 10.24 1.72
C ARG A 268 -2.05 9.65 2.06
N GLY A 269 -1.31 9.17 1.06
CA GLY A 269 -0.07 8.43 1.25
C GLY A 269 1.00 9.23 2.00
N ILE A 270 1.17 10.51 1.67
CA ILE A 270 2.16 11.37 2.30
C ILE A 270 1.84 11.57 3.79
N PHE A 271 0.60 11.93 4.12
CA PHE A 271 0.20 12.11 5.52
C PHE A 271 0.39 10.82 6.34
N LEU A 272 -0.07 9.69 5.82
CA LEU A 272 0.07 8.40 6.50
C LEU A 272 1.52 8.02 6.74
N THR A 273 2.39 8.34 5.79
CA THR A 273 3.83 8.16 5.92
C THR A 273 4.37 8.98 7.09
N THR A 274 3.92 10.23 7.27
CA THR A 274 4.35 11.07 8.41
C THR A 274 3.88 10.56 9.77
N GLN A 275 2.80 9.81 9.83
CA GLN A 275 2.31 9.20 11.06
C GLN A 275 3.03 7.90 11.42
N TYR A 276 3.58 7.21 10.43
CA TYR A 276 4.26 5.93 10.65
C TYR A 276 5.75 6.09 10.94
N PHE A 277 6.44 6.93 10.18
CA PHE A 277 7.87 7.15 10.34
C PHE A 277 8.16 8.17 11.45
N ASP A 278 9.28 7.98 12.15
CA ASP A 278 9.71 8.88 13.23
C ASP A 278 10.27 10.19 12.65
N SER A 279 10.77 10.17 11.41
CA SER A 279 11.14 11.36 10.65
C SER A 279 10.81 11.18 9.17
N VAL A 280 10.27 12.23 8.57
CA VAL A 280 10.00 12.34 7.12
C VAL A 280 10.49 13.70 6.66
N GLU A 281 11.53 13.71 5.84
CA GLU A 281 12.15 14.93 5.32
C GLU A 281 12.13 14.94 3.79
N TYR A 282 11.49 15.94 3.22
CA TYR A 282 11.52 16.20 1.78
C TYR A 282 12.63 17.19 1.43
N SER A 283 13.28 16.95 0.30
CA SER A 283 14.35 17.79 -0.23
C SER A 283 14.29 17.89 -1.75
N LYS A 284 15.20 18.62 -2.35
CA LYS A 284 15.28 18.84 -3.82
C LYS A 284 13.94 19.29 -4.43
N GLY A 285 13.17 20.12 -3.72
CA GLY A 285 11.87 20.60 -4.20
C GLY A 285 10.80 19.51 -4.25
N GLY A 286 10.85 18.53 -3.33
CA GLY A 286 9.89 17.44 -3.25
C GLY A 286 10.26 16.19 -4.06
N ARG A 287 11.38 16.19 -4.78
CA ARG A 287 11.86 15.03 -5.56
C ARG A 287 12.59 13.97 -4.74
N SER A 288 12.96 14.30 -3.52
CA SER A 288 13.67 13.36 -2.65
C SER A 288 13.01 13.35 -1.29
N VAL A 289 12.77 12.16 -0.76
CA VAL A 289 12.22 11.94 0.58
C VAL A 289 13.16 11.04 1.37
N THR A 290 13.49 11.46 2.58
CA THR A 290 14.24 10.65 3.56
C THR A 290 13.31 10.28 4.69
N LEU A 291 13.28 8.99 5.02
CA LEU A 291 12.44 8.41 6.05
C LEU A 291 13.32 7.73 7.08
N ILE A 292 12.98 7.89 8.33
CA ILE A 292 13.64 7.21 9.44
C ILE A 292 12.59 6.50 10.28
N LYS A 293 12.83 5.21 10.54
CA LYS A 293 12.03 4.42 11.47
C LYS A 293 12.94 3.70 12.44
N ASP A 294 12.70 3.89 13.73
CA ASP A 294 13.38 3.17 14.81
C ASP A 294 12.43 2.10 15.35
N PHE A 295 12.82 0.85 15.17
CA PHE A 295 12.07 -0.31 15.65
C PHE A 295 12.54 -0.79 17.03
N GLY A 296 13.49 -0.05 17.66
CA GLY A 296 14.18 -0.47 18.88
C GLY A 296 15.17 -1.62 18.63
N ALA A 297 16.17 -1.73 19.47
CA ALA A 297 17.06 -2.89 19.43
C ALA A 297 16.23 -4.13 19.79
N GLN A 298 16.12 -5.09 18.91
CA GLN A 298 15.56 -6.39 19.25
C GLN A 298 16.50 -7.03 20.30
N THR A 299 16.10 -6.99 21.57
CA THR A 299 16.72 -7.85 22.59
C THR A 299 16.46 -9.28 22.15
N GLY A 300 17.53 -9.94 21.71
CA GLY A 300 17.48 -11.27 21.12
C GLY A 300 16.64 -12.21 21.99
N TYR A 301 15.70 -12.87 21.38
CA TYR A 301 15.03 -14.04 21.90
C TYR A 301 16.11 -15.12 22.03
N ALA A 302 16.70 -15.23 23.22
CA ALA A 302 17.49 -16.39 23.56
C ALA A 302 16.53 -17.57 23.73
N PRO A 303 16.64 -18.67 22.96
CA PRO A 303 15.86 -19.86 23.22
C PRO A 303 16.28 -20.36 24.60
N GLN A 304 15.34 -20.35 25.54
CA GLN A 304 15.52 -21.08 26.80
C GLN A 304 15.55 -22.56 26.44
N GLY A 305 16.72 -23.18 26.75
CA GLY A 305 16.99 -24.60 26.61
C GLY A 305 16.14 -25.47 27.54
#